data_3d6cc4cf63f4d9f0742e30ac041e060b
#
_entry.id   3d6cc4cf63f4d9f0742e30ac041e060b
#
_cell.length_a   1.000
_cell.length_b   1.000
_cell.length_c   1.000
_cell.angle_alpha   90.00
_cell.angle_beta   90.00
_cell.angle_gamma   90.00
#
_symmetry.space_group_name_H-M   'P 1'
#
loop_
_entity.id
_entity.type
_entity.pdbx_description
1 polymer ?
#
loop_
_entity_poly.entity_id
_entity_poly.type
_entity_poly.pdbx_seq_one_letter_code
_entity_poly.pdbx_strand_id
1 'polypeptide(L)'
;IANKQPHNLYHCVMENGVYAITGGQPIPNAGKVSFAEMAKGAGYAAAFEFDNLEDFSIQIEGILKQQGPVFITIKVVPEIQNEPIGRRRRPVGTRSTTVAFQELREHLAALR
;
A
#
# COMPACT_ATOMS: atom_id res chain seq x y z
N ILE A 1 9.89 6.97 -9.52
CA ILE A 1 10.22 7.05 -8.07
C ILE A 1 11.73 6.94 -7.90
N ALA A 2 12.36 5.84 -8.30
CA ALA A 2 13.80 5.60 -8.10
C ALA A 2 14.70 6.73 -8.63
N ASN A 3 14.45 7.26 -9.82
CA ASN A 3 15.25 8.36 -10.39
C ASN A 3 15.13 9.69 -9.64
N LYS A 4 14.07 9.91 -8.89
CA LYS A 4 13.84 11.15 -8.14
C LYS A 4 14.25 11.04 -6.67
N GLN A 5 14.45 9.84 -6.17
CA GLN A 5 14.87 9.53 -4.79
C GLN A 5 14.16 10.38 -3.72
N PRO A 6 12.79 10.38 -3.68
CA PRO A 6 12.06 11.17 -2.70
C PRO A 6 12.29 10.61 -1.28
N HIS A 7 12.94 11.38 -0.43
CA HIS A 7 13.36 10.94 0.92
C HIS A 7 12.19 10.62 1.87
N ASN A 8 11.00 11.15 1.59
CA ASN A 8 9.80 11.02 2.43
C ASN A 8 8.73 10.10 1.82
N LEU A 9 9.08 9.24 0.88
CA LEU A 9 8.15 8.29 0.24
C LEU A 9 8.25 6.91 0.87
N TYR A 10 7.12 6.42 1.38
CA TYR A 10 6.91 5.04 1.81
C TYR A 10 5.82 4.42 0.94
N HIS A 11 6.22 3.50 0.07
CA HIS A 11 5.35 2.86 -0.90
C HIS A 11 4.92 1.48 -0.41
N CYS A 12 3.71 1.36 0.11
CA CYS A 12 3.17 0.10 0.60
C CYS A 12 2.36 -0.61 -0.49
N VAL A 13 2.59 -1.90 -0.66
CA VAL A 13 1.84 -2.80 -1.55
C VAL A 13 1.22 -3.92 -0.74
N MET A 14 -0.11 -4.01 -0.80
CA MET A 14 -0.86 -5.14 -0.22
C MET A 14 -0.90 -6.28 -1.24
N GLU A 15 -0.01 -7.25 -1.06
CA GLU A 15 0.12 -8.39 -1.96
C GLU A 15 -0.89 -9.48 -1.59
N ASN A 16 -1.98 -9.55 -2.33
CA ASN A 16 -3.01 -10.57 -2.16
C ASN A 16 -2.96 -11.70 -3.20
N GLY A 17 -2.06 -11.64 -4.16
CA GLY A 17 -1.84 -12.67 -5.19
C GLY A 17 -2.96 -12.80 -6.23
N VAL A 18 -4.01 -12.00 -6.15
CA VAL A 18 -5.19 -12.11 -7.02
C VAL A 18 -5.73 -10.75 -7.48
N TYR A 19 -6.48 -10.75 -8.55
CA TYR A 19 -7.32 -9.63 -8.98
C TYR A 19 -8.66 -9.67 -8.22
N ALA A 20 -8.67 -9.26 -6.96
CA ALA A 20 -9.81 -9.42 -6.06
C ALA A 20 -11.10 -8.75 -6.54
N ILE A 21 -11.00 -7.62 -7.26
CA ILE A 21 -12.16 -6.82 -7.72
C ILE A 21 -12.83 -7.45 -8.95
N THR A 22 -12.08 -8.19 -9.77
CA THR A 22 -12.55 -8.73 -11.05
C THR A 22 -12.81 -10.23 -11.03
N GLY A 23 -12.93 -10.83 -9.84
CA GLY A 23 -13.34 -12.23 -9.67
C GLY A 23 -12.27 -13.18 -9.14
N GLY A 24 -11.16 -12.64 -8.60
CA GLY A 24 -10.19 -13.44 -7.87
C GLY A 24 -9.22 -14.26 -8.73
N GLN A 25 -9.05 -13.93 -10.02
CA GLN A 25 -8.05 -14.56 -10.86
C GLN A 25 -6.65 -14.34 -10.28
N PRO A 26 -5.76 -15.35 -10.29
CA PRO A 26 -4.39 -15.17 -9.85
C PRO A 26 -3.66 -14.16 -10.73
N ILE A 27 -2.83 -13.32 -10.12
CA ILE A 27 -1.91 -12.46 -10.88
C ILE A 27 -0.82 -13.33 -11.55
N PRO A 28 -0.23 -12.88 -12.66
CA PRO A 28 0.88 -13.61 -13.28
C PRO A 28 2.01 -13.87 -12.28
N ASN A 29 2.47 -15.12 -12.21
CA ASN A 29 3.50 -15.56 -11.26
C ASN A 29 3.19 -15.33 -9.78
N ALA A 30 1.92 -15.37 -9.38
CA ALA A 30 1.53 -15.30 -7.97
C ALA A 30 2.39 -16.24 -7.10
N GLY A 31 2.94 -15.73 -6.00
CA GLY A 31 3.80 -16.46 -5.09
C GLY A 31 5.22 -16.79 -5.61
N LYS A 32 5.59 -16.36 -6.82
CA LYS A 32 6.94 -16.54 -7.39
C LYS A 32 7.70 -15.23 -7.60
N VAL A 33 7.00 -14.12 -7.53
CA VAL A 33 7.58 -12.78 -7.70
C VAL A 33 7.73 -12.13 -6.33
N SER A 34 8.91 -11.59 -6.04
CA SER A 34 9.11 -10.69 -4.91
C SER A 34 9.05 -9.24 -5.40
N PHE A 35 8.01 -8.52 -4.99
CA PHE A 35 7.90 -7.09 -5.28
C PHE A 35 8.98 -6.28 -4.57
N ALA A 36 9.42 -6.72 -3.38
CA ALA A 36 10.50 -6.08 -2.65
C ALA A 36 11.83 -6.17 -3.40
N GLU A 37 12.18 -7.34 -3.96
CA GLU A 37 13.39 -7.50 -4.77
C GLU A 37 13.31 -6.70 -6.08
N MET A 38 12.14 -6.64 -6.71
CA MET A 38 11.93 -5.78 -7.89
C MET A 38 12.14 -4.30 -7.55
N ALA A 39 11.64 -3.84 -6.41
CA ALA A 39 11.83 -2.46 -5.96
C ALA A 39 13.31 -2.15 -5.67
N LYS A 40 14.05 -3.06 -5.04
CA LYS A 40 15.51 -2.94 -4.85
C LYS A 40 16.22 -2.83 -6.20
N GLY A 41 15.93 -3.73 -7.13
CA GLY A 41 16.49 -3.70 -8.49
C GLY A 41 16.15 -2.44 -9.27
N ALA A 42 14.98 -1.84 -9.01
CA ALA A 42 14.58 -0.56 -9.59
C ALA A 42 15.23 0.66 -8.92
N GLY A 43 15.99 0.49 -7.82
CA GLY A 43 16.73 1.55 -7.15
C GLY A 43 16.00 2.24 -5.99
N TYR A 44 15.05 1.57 -5.33
CA TYR A 44 14.56 2.04 -4.03
C TYR A 44 15.68 1.99 -2.99
N ALA A 45 15.70 2.95 -2.05
CA ALA A 45 16.71 3.03 -1.00
C ALA A 45 16.64 1.85 -0.03
N ALA A 46 15.42 1.38 0.27
CA ALA A 46 15.19 0.17 1.03
C ALA A 46 13.91 -0.53 0.56
N ALA A 47 13.83 -1.85 0.74
CA ALA A 47 12.61 -2.61 0.48
C ALA A 47 12.46 -3.74 1.50
N PHE A 48 11.24 -3.93 1.98
CA PHE A 48 10.86 -4.89 3.01
C PHE A 48 9.68 -5.73 2.53
N GLU A 49 9.59 -6.97 3.02
CA GLU A 49 8.48 -7.87 2.76
C GLU A 49 8.03 -8.50 4.07
N PHE A 50 6.73 -8.50 4.33
CA PHE A 50 6.12 -9.04 5.54
C PHE A 50 4.99 -9.99 5.17
N ASP A 51 4.98 -11.16 5.78
CA ASP A 51 3.90 -12.16 5.77
C ASP A 51 3.35 -12.43 7.18
N ASN A 52 3.90 -11.76 8.18
CA ASN A 52 3.56 -11.87 9.59
C ASN A 52 3.29 -10.49 10.19
N LEU A 53 2.12 -10.36 10.86
CA LEU A 53 1.69 -9.09 11.46
C LEU A 53 2.57 -8.66 12.64
N GLU A 54 3.07 -9.62 13.42
CA GLU A 54 3.91 -9.34 14.58
C GLU A 54 5.26 -8.74 14.13
N ASP A 55 5.92 -9.36 13.15
CA ASP A 55 7.17 -8.87 12.58
C ASP A 55 6.99 -7.48 11.95
N PHE A 56 5.89 -7.26 11.23
CA PHE A 56 5.54 -5.95 10.71
C PHE A 56 5.39 -4.92 11.82
N SER A 57 4.64 -5.25 12.88
CA SER A 57 4.38 -4.34 14.00
C SER A 57 5.64 -3.95 14.76
N ILE A 58 6.59 -4.87 14.92
CA ILE A 58 7.87 -4.61 15.57
C ILE A 58 8.76 -3.69 14.74
N GLN A 59 8.76 -3.85 13.42
CA GLN A 59 9.73 -3.18 12.54
C GLN A 59 9.23 -1.88 11.93
N ILE A 60 7.92 -1.69 11.80
CA ILE A 60 7.35 -0.57 11.02
C ILE A 60 7.78 0.81 11.55
N GLU A 61 7.87 0.98 12.86
CA GLU A 61 8.29 2.26 13.45
C GLU A 61 9.75 2.62 13.04
N GLY A 62 10.64 1.64 13.04
CA GLY A 62 12.02 1.81 12.59
C GLY A 62 12.12 2.07 11.09
N ILE A 63 11.28 1.41 10.30
CA ILE A 63 11.21 1.59 8.85
C ILE A 63 10.76 3.02 8.49
N LEU A 64 9.74 3.54 9.18
CA LEU A 64 9.22 4.88 8.94
C LEU A 64 10.17 6.02 9.35
N LYS A 65 11.26 5.71 10.05
CA LYS A 65 12.34 6.66 10.37
C LYS A 65 13.48 6.67 9.34
N GLN A 66 13.49 5.72 8.40
CA GLN A 66 14.50 5.66 7.36
C GLN A 66 14.24 6.69 6.25
N GLN A 67 15.28 7.11 5.57
CA GLN A 67 15.14 7.94 4.37
C GLN A 67 14.66 7.08 3.19
N GLY A 68 13.62 7.57 2.50
CA GLY A 68 13.06 6.93 1.32
C GLY A 68 13.86 7.14 0.03
N PRO A 69 13.34 6.63 -1.06
CA PRO A 69 12.08 5.91 -1.17
C PRO A 69 12.17 4.50 -0.55
N VAL A 70 11.27 4.19 0.35
CA VAL A 70 11.16 2.86 0.97
C VAL A 70 9.98 2.11 0.37
N PHE A 71 10.17 0.85 0.01
CA PHE A 71 9.14 -0.05 -0.49
C PHE A 71 8.78 -1.10 0.57
N ILE A 72 7.51 -1.33 0.78
CA ILE A 72 7.02 -2.28 1.79
C ILE A 72 5.96 -3.16 1.15
N THR A 73 6.25 -4.45 1.01
CA THR A 73 5.27 -5.46 0.61
C THR A 73 4.67 -6.09 1.86
N ILE A 74 3.35 -6.13 1.93
CA ILE A 74 2.62 -6.80 3.00
C ILE A 74 1.77 -7.89 2.36
N LYS A 75 2.09 -9.15 2.63
CA LYS A 75 1.32 -10.30 2.15
C LYS A 75 0.03 -10.40 2.95
N VAL A 76 -1.08 -10.45 2.24
CA VAL A 76 -2.40 -10.48 2.84
C VAL A 76 -3.24 -11.61 2.24
N VAL A 77 -4.14 -12.15 3.05
CA VAL A 77 -5.10 -13.15 2.58
C VAL A 77 -6.08 -12.47 1.61
N PRO A 78 -6.27 -13.02 0.40
CA PRO A 78 -7.17 -12.42 -0.57
C PRO A 78 -8.62 -12.50 -0.07
N GLU A 79 -9.31 -11.36 -0.04
CA GLU A 79 -10.75 -11.29 0.18
C GLU A 79 -11.42 -10.92 -1.14
N ILE A 80 -12.15 -11.87 -1.73
CA ILE A 80 -12.83 -11.69 -3.02
C ILE A 80 -14.22 -11.17 -2.74
N GLN A 81 -14.46 -9.91 -3.07
CA GLN A 81 -15.76 -9.27 -2.92
C GLN A 81 -16.47 -9.20 -4.27
N ASN A 82 -17.51 -10.02 -4.42
CA ASN A 82 -18.32 -10.08 -5.65
C ASN A 82 -19.47 -9.05 -5.67
N GLU A 83 -19.66 -8.28 -4.61
CA GLU A 83 -20.69 -7.25 -4.59
C GLU A 83 -20.28 -6.01 -5.42
N PRO A 84 -21.19 -5.46 -6.23
CA PRO A 84 -20.94 -4.22 -6.95
C PRO A 84 -20.51 -3.10 -6.01
N ILE A 85 -19.50 -2.32 -6.39
CA ILE A 85 -18.90 -1.25 -5.56
C ILE A 85 -19.96 -0.29 -5.00
N GLY A 86 -21.01 0.04 -5.77
CA GLY A 86 -22.09 0.93 -5.34
C GLY A 86 -23.05 0.34 -4.30
N ARG A 87 -23.02 -0.97 -4.05
CA ARG A 87 -23.86 -1.68 -3.07
C ARG A 87 -23.14 -2.04 -1.78
N ARG A 88 -21.82 -1.83 -1.72
CA ARG A 88 -21.02 -2.13 -0.51
C ARG A 88 -21.42 -1.19 0.61
N ARG A 89 -21.72 -1.73 1.78
CA ARG A 89 -21.92 -0.91 2.98
C ARG A 89 -20.61 -0.23 3.35
N ARG A 90 -20.63 1.09 3.46
CA ARG A 90 -19.49 1.80 4.03
C ARG A 90 -19.44 1.53 5.53
N PRO A 91 -18.24 1.25 6.09
CA PRO A 91 -18.11 1.16 7.54
C PRO A 91 -18.64 2.43 8.23
N VAL A 92 -19.24 2.25 9.40
CA VAL A 92 -19.72 3.38 10.21
C VAL A 92 -18.55 4.32 10.50
N GLY A 93 -18.74 5.63 10.30
CA GLY A 93 -17.68 6.63 10.49
C GLY A 93 -16.77 6.87 9.27
N THR A 94 -16.98 6.16 8.17
CA THR A 94 -16.21 6.41 6.94
C THR A 94 -16.61 7.77 6.32
N ARG A 95 -15.64 8.66 6.18
CA ARG A 95 -15.82 9.95 5.49
C ARG A 95 -16.12 9.71 4.00
N SER A 96 -16.99 10.53 3.41
CA SER A 96 -17.15 10.50 1.95
C SER A 96 -15.88 11.02 1.27
N THR A 97 -15.63 10.56 0.05
CA THR A 97 -14.50 11.05 -0.75
C THR A 97 -14.52 12.57 -0.92
N THR A 98 -15.71 13.16 -1.13
CA THR A 98 -15.88 14.61 -1.25
C THR A 98 -15.42 15.35 0.01
N VAL A 99 -15.83 14.89 1.20
CA VAL A 99 -15.43 15.48 2.48
C VAL A 99 -13.91 15.34 2.68
N ALA A 100 -13.35 14.17 2.42
CA ALA A 100 -11.91 13.94 2.58
C ALA A 100 -11.06 14.84 1.66
N PHE A 101 -11.50 15.06 0.41
CA PHE A 101 -10.83 15.98 -0.52
C PHE A 101 -10.95 17.45 -0.09
N GLN A 102 -12.10 17.84 0.43
CA GLN A 102 -12.29 19.20 0.90
C GLN A 102 -11.39 19.50 2.11
N GLU A 103 -11.36 18.62 3.11
CA GLU A 103 -10.49 18.75 4.28
C GLU A 103 -9.00 18.79 3.88
N LEU A 104 -8.57 17.92 2.95
CA LEU A 104 -7.21 17.92 2.43
C LEU A 104 -6.87 19.26 1.75
N ARG A 105 -7.77 19.78 0.93
CA ARG A 105 -7.57 21.07 0.24
C ARG A 105 -7.43 22.22 1.23
N GLU A 106 -8.27 22.25 2.27
CA GLU A 106 -8.22 23.26 3.34
C GLU A 106 -6.91 23.17 4.13
N HIS A 107 -6.49 21.94 4.47
CA HIS A 107 -5.22 21.70 5.16
C HIS A 107 -4.01 22.16 4.33
N LEU A 108 -3.97 21.83 3.04
CA LEU A 108 -2.89 22.27 2.14
C LEU A 108 -2.88 23.77 1.91
N ALA A 109 -4.04 24.44 1.94
CA ALA A 109 -4.12 25.90 1.83
C ALA A 109 -3.58 26.61 3.07
N ALA A 110 -3.75 26.01 4.25
CA ALA A 110 -3.23 26.53 5.53
C ALA A 110 -1.71 26.37 5.69
N LEU A 111 -1.06 25.53 4.87
CA LEU A 111 0.40 25.32 4.87
C LEU A 111 1.16 26.27 3.93
N ARG A 112 0.45 27.17 3.22
CA ARG A 112 1.03 28.20 2.34
C ARG A 112 1.09 29.53 3.04
#